data_243a4017191674d76d52619d8e56ce52
#
_entry.id   243a4017191674d76d52619d8e56ce52
#
_cell.length_a   1.000
_cell.length_b   1.000
_cell.length_c   1.000
_cell.angle_alpha   90.00
_cell.angle_beta   90.00
_cell.angle_gamma   90.00
#
_symmetry.space_group_name_H-M   'P 1'
#
loop_
_entity.id
_entity.type
_entity.pdbx_description
1 polymer ?
#
loop_
_entity_poly.entity_id
_entity_poly.type
_entity_poly.pdbx_seq_one_letter_code
_entity_poly.pdbx_strand_id
1 'polypeptide(L)'
;MRSDARAPERGFTLLEIVCTLVILGVLGSLVFSGFGTAITGYTQMREVGTSDMQAELALIRLRKELAGAADFPGSPFKDSPSLTFTKTDGTQTTISCEDTGNKLLIDGQILLSDVASCRFTTNGASPSYIGIVLTQQLAERQVTWTLSVAPRNTPLAKD
;
A
#
# COMPACT_ATOMS: atom_id res chain seq x y z
N MET A 1 -59.30 -51.10 26.56
CA MET A 1 -58.13 -50.84 27.49
C MET A 1 -56.91 -50.63 26.64
N ARG A 2 -56.46 -49.36 26.54
CA ARG A 2 -55.21 -49.00 25.85
C ARG A 2 -54.15 -48.83 26.92
N SER A 3 -53.14 -49.71 26.91
CA SER A 3 -52.00 -49.62 27.77
C SER A 3 -51.02 -48.59 27.17
N ASP A 4 -50.96 -47.42 27.77
CA ASP A 4 -49.90 -46.43 27.46
C ASP A 4 -48.58 -46.93 28.07
N ALA A 5 -47.77 -47.54 27.23
CA ALA A 5 -46.39 -47.84 27.57
C ALA A 5 -45.58 -46.54 27.59
N ARG A 6 -45.41 -45.94 28.76
CA ARG A 6 -44.44 -44.81 28.97
C ARG A 6 -43.04 -45.33 28.74
N ALA A 7 -42.39 -44.78 27.74
CA ALA A 7 -40.97 -45.01 27.52
C ALA A 7 -40.16 -44.50 28.75
N PRO A 8 -39.13 -45.20 29.23
CA PRO A 8 -38.34 -44.77 30.36
C PRO A 8 -37.59 -43.47 30.01
N GLU A 9 -37.83 -42.42 30.76
CA GLU A 9 -37.06 -41.19 30.70
C GLU A 9 -35.63 -41.47 31.14
N ARG A 10 -34.69 -41.49 30.17
CA ARG A 10 -33.27 -41.61 30.46
C ARG A 10 -32.72 -40.24 30.89
N GLY A 11 -32.48 -40.06 32.15
CA GLY A 11 -31.75 -38.92 32.67
C GLY A 11 -30.28 -38.97 32.31
N PHE A 12 -29.68 -37.82 32.02
CA PHE A 12 -28.22 -37.70 31.81
C PHE A 12 -27.46 -38.13 33.06
N THR A 13 -26.39 -38.89 32.88
CA THR A 13 -25.48 -39.22 33.98
C THR A 13 -24.54 -38.07 34.25
N LEU A 14 -24.12 -37.90 35.51
CA LEU A 14 -23.16 -36.87 35.91
C LEU A 14 -21.84 -37.01 35.12
N LEU A 15 -21.43 -38.24 34.81
CA LEU A 15 -20.25 -38.54 34.00
C LEU A 15 -20.38 -37.99 32.58
N GLU A 16 -21.57 -38.13 31.97
CA GLU A 16 -21.82 -37.66 30.61
C GLU A 16 -21.73 -36.13 30.49
N ILE A 17 -22.24 -35.41 31.50
CA ILE A 17 -22.13 -33.94 31.56
C ILE A 17 -20.68 -33.53 31.72
N VAL A 18 -19.89 -34.18 32.59
CA VAL A 18 -18.46 -33.87 32.76
C VAL A 18 -17.68 -34.14 31.46
N CYS A 19 -17.89 -35.27 30.80
CA CYS A 19 -17.25 -35.58 29.53
C CYS A 19 -17.61 -34.57 28.43
N THR A 20 -18.87 -34.17 28.32
CA THR A 20 -19.28 -33.17 27.32
C THR A 20 -18.66 -31.79 27.58
N LEU A 21 -18.55 -31.34 28.82
CA LEU A 21 -17.90 -30.09 29.17
C LEU A 21 -16.41 -30.09 28.84
N VAL A 22 -15.71 -31.20 29.09
CA VAL A 22 -14.28 -31.35 28.74
C VAL A 22 -14.10 -31.29 27.23
N ILE A 23 -14.89 -32.03 26.48
CA ILE A 23 -14.83 -32.02 25.00
C ILE A 23 -15.12 -30.61 24.44
N LEU A 24 -16.17 -29.95 24.93
CA LEU A 24 -16.53 -28.58 24.54
C LEU A 24 -15.40 -27.58 24.88
N GLY A 25 -14.75 -27.74 26.04
CA GLY A 25 -13.61 -26.90 26.43
C GLY A 25 -12.42 -27.05 25.48
N VAL A 26 -12.07 -28.29 25.12
CA VAL A 26 -10.98 -28.58 24.17
C VAL A 26 -11.31 -28.04 22.77
N LEU A 27 -12.50 -28.34 22.26
CA LEU A 27 -12.94 -27.85 20.95
C LEU A 27 -13.03 -26.33 20.91
N GLY A 28 -13.55 -25.69 21.98
CA GLY A 28 -13.62 -24.24 22.11
C GLY A 28 -12.24 -23.58 22.04
N SER A 29 -11.23 -24.15 22.72
CA SER A 29 -9.87 -23.62 22.68
C SER A 29 -9.23 -23.69 21.29
N LEU A 30 -9.45 -24.78 20.54
CA LEU A 30 -8.95 -24.95 19.19
C LEU A 30 -9.62 -23.96 18.21
N VAL A 31 -10.91 -23.80 18.31
CA VAL A 31 -11.66 -22.83 17.47
C VAL A 31 -11.20 -21.40 17.78
N PHE A 32 -11.06 -21.05 19.05
CA PHE A 32 -10.64 -19.69 19.45
C PHE A 32 -9.22 -19.34 18.96
N SER A 33 -8.29 -20.28 19.02
CA SER A 33 -6.93 -20.07 18.48
C SER A 33 -6.90 -19.88 16.96
N GLY A 34 -7.73 -20.64 16.24
CA GLY A 34 -7.87 -20.49 14.79
C GLY A 34 -8.47 -19.15 14.37
N PHE A 35 -9.48 -18.67 15.09
CA PHE A 35 -10.10 -17.37 14.83
C PHE A 35 -9.12 -16.20 15.01
N GLY A 36 -8.29 -16.22 16.05
CA GLY A 36 -7.27 -15.19 16.29
C GLY A 36 -6.32 -15.04 15.09
N THR A 37 -5.83 -16.15 14.55
CA THR A 37 -4.92 -16.14 13.39
C THR A 37 -5.63 -15.65 12.12
N ALA A 38 -6.89 -16.00 11.91
CA ALA A 38 -7.67 -15.57 10.74
C ALA A 38 -7.93 -14.06 10.76
N ILE A 39 -8.27 -13.49 11.93
CA ILE A 39 -8.51 -12.05 12.08
C ILE A 39 -7.23 -11.26 11.85
N THR A 40 -6.09 -11.68 12.41
CA THR A 40 -4.80 -11.01 12.19
C THR A 40 -4.39 -11.06 10.72
N GLY A 41 -4.56 -12.20 10.06
CA GLY A 41 -4.30 -12.33 8.62
C GLY A 41 -5.18 -11.42 7.76
N TYR A 42 -6.46 -11.30 8.10
CA TYR A 42 -7.40 -10.43 7.40
C TYR A 42 -7.07 -8.94 7.55
N THR A 43 -6.72 -8.49 8.76
CA THR A 43 -6.34 -7.09 9.00
C THR A 43 -5.05 -6.72 8.28
N GLN A 44 -4.04 -7.59 8.30
CA GLN A 44 -2.79 -7.38 7.55
C GLN A 44 -3.01 -7.31 6.04
N MET A 45 -3.85 -8.18 5.47
CA MET A 45 -4.18 -8.14 4.04
C MET A 45 -4.91 -6.84 3.66
N ARG A 46 -5.78 -6.35 4.52
CA ARG A 46 -6.53 -5.12 4.28
C ARG A 46 -5.61 -3.88 4.33
N GLU A 47 -4.69 -3.80 5.27
CA GLU A 47 -3.72 -2.71 5.37
C GLU A 47 -2.79 -2.67 4.16
N VAL A 48 -2.27 -3.82 3.74
CA VAL A 48 -1.43 -3.92 2.53
C VAL A 48 -2.20 -3.52 1.28
N GLY A 49 -3.43 -3.99 1.12
CA GLY A 49 -4.23 -3.68 -0.07
C GLY A 49 -4.59 -2.19 -0.18
N THR A 50 -4.87 -1.50 0.93
CA THR A 50 -5.12 -0.05 0.91
C THR A 50 -3.87 0.76 0.60
N SER A 51 -2.72 0.37 1.12
CA SER A 51 -1.45 1.04 0.88
C SER A 51 -0.98 0.86 -0.57
N ASP A 52 -1.10 -0.34 -1.13
CA ASP A 52 -0.78 -0.61 -2.53
C ASP A 52 -1.64 0.25 -3.48
N MET A 53 -2.93 0.36 -3.22
CA MET A 53 -3.84 1.22 -4.00
C MET A 53 -3.47 2.70 -3.91
N GLN A 54 -3.09 3.19 -2.74
CA GLN A 54 -2.65 4.58 -2.57
C GLN A 54 -1.35 4.86 -3.34
N ALA A 55 -0.39 3.93 -3.30
CA ALA A 55 0.85 4.05 -4.06
C ALA A 55 0.58 4.07 -5.57
N GLU A 56 -0.30 3.20 -6.06
CA GLU A 56 -0.67 3.16 -7.47
C GLU A 56 -1.33 4.46 -7.92
N LEU A 57 -2.28 5.00 -7.16
CA LEU A 57 -2.92 6.29 -7.44
C LEU A 57 -1.90 7.44 -7.44
N ALA A 58 -0.96 7.44 -6.50
CA ALA A 58 0.12 8.42 -6.44
C ALA A 58 1.00 8.35 -7.70
N LEU A 59 1.39 7.15 -8.12
CA LEU A 59 2.18 6.94 -9.35
C LEU A 59 1.44 7.35 -10.62
N ILE A 60 0.14 7.06 -10.71
CA ILE A 60 -0.71 7.51 -11.82
C ILE A 60 -0.76 9.04 -11.88
N ARG A 61 -0.92 9.71 -10.73
CA ARG A 61 -0.90 11.17 -10.65
C ARG A 61 0.46 11.73 -11.04
N LEU A 62 1.56 11.19 -10.54
CA LEU A 62 2.92 11.55 -10.93
C LEU A 62 3.12 11.43 -12.43
N ARG A 63 2.72 10.30 -13.01
CA ARG A 63 2.81 10.08 -14.45
C ARG A 63 2.04 11.12 -15.24
N LYS A 64 0.84 11.48 -14.81
CA LYS A 64 0.01 12.50 -15.46
C LYS A 64 0.67 13.88 -15.42
N GLU A 65 1.17 14.29 -14.24
CA GLU A 65 1.83 15.57 -14.06
C GLU A 65 3.12 15.67 -14.89
N LEU A 66 3.97 14.66 -14.83
CA LEU A 66 5.24 14.62 -15.56
C LEU A 66 5.07 14.48 -17.09
N ALA A 67 4.03 13.80 -17.54
CA ALA A 67 3.72 13.73 -18.97
C ALA A 67 3.36 15.10 -19.56
N GLY A 68 2.84 16.03 -18.74
CA GLY A 68 2.53 17.41 -19.12
C GLY A 68 3.68 18.39 -18.96
N ALA A 69 4.85 17.95 -18.47
CA ALA A 69 6.00 18.81 -18.28
C ALA A 69 6.60 19.27 -19.63
N ALA A 70 7.00 20.53 -19.67
CA ALA A 70 7.62 21.16 -20.83
C ALA A 70 9.11 21.42 -20.64
N ASP A 71 9.53 21.70 -19.40
CA ASP A 71 10.93 22.01 -19.08
C ASP A 71 11.30 21.49 -17.69
N PHE A 72 12.59 21.20 -17.50
CA PHE A 72 13.15 20.66 -16.24
C PHE A 72 14.33 21.51 -15.79
N PRO A 73 14.08 22.62 -15.07
CA PRO A 73 15.13 23.46 -14.54
C PRO A 73 16.04 22.68 -13.59
N GLY A 74 17.35 22.73 -13.83
CA GLY A 74 18.34 22.01 -13.03
C GLY A 74 18.61 20.57 -13.46
N SER A 75 18.01 20.10 -14.57
CA SER A 75 18.40 18.81 -15.20
C SER A 75 19.86 18.87 -15.69
N PRO A 76 20.61 17.74 -15.67
CA PRO A 76 20.19 16.38 -15.32
C PRO A 76 20.16 16.12 -13.82
N PHE A 77 19.12 15.44 -13.38
CA PHE A 77 19.00 14.93 -12.01
C PHE A 77 19.59 13.52 -11.91
N LYS A 78 20.45 13.31 -10.90
CA LYS A 78 21.01 12.00 -10.57
C LYS A 78 20.65 11.68 -9.13
N ASP A 79 19.77 10.70 -8.94
CA ASP A 79 19.31 10.24 -7.62
C ASP A 79 18.88 11.38 -6.69
N SER A 80 18.23 12.40 -7.25
CA SER A 80 17.76 13.55 -6.50
C SER A 80 16.52 13.19 -5.67
N PRO A 81 16.40 13.67 -4.42
CA PRO A 81 15.18 13.51 -3.62
C PRO A 81 14.05 14.45 -4.06
N SER A 82 14.34 15.39 -4.96
CA SER A 82 13.36 16.33 -5.49
C SER A 82 13.53 16.55 -6.98
N LEU A 83 12.41 16.87 -7.63
CA LEU A 83 12.32 17.17 -9.04
C LEU A 83 11.42 18.39 -9.25
N THR A 84 11.94 19.43 -9.88
CA THR A 84 11.17 20.61 -10.29
C THR A 84 11.01 20.63 -11.80
N PHE A 85 9.82 20.92 -12.28
CA PHE A 85 9.52 21.05 -13.70
C PHE A 85 8.52 22.18 -13.96
N THR A 86 8.53 22.67 -15.17
CA THR A 86 7.60 23.71 -15.66
C THR A 86 6.62 23.07 -16.62
N LYS A 87 5.33 23.32 -16.47
CA LYS A 87 4.25 22.88 -17.37
C LYS A 87 4.15 23.81 -18.58
N THR A 88 3.39 23.39 -19.57
CA THR A 88 3.13 24.16 -20.81
C THR A 88 2.42 25.51 -20.54
N ASP A 89 1.70 25.64 -19.44
CA ASP A 89 1.03 26.88 -18.99
C ASP A 89 1.96 27.84 -18.25
N GLY A 90 3.25 27.48 -18.07
CA GLY A 90 4.24 28.23 -17.33
C GLY A 90 4.22 27.97 -15.81
N THR A 91 3.33 27.13 -15.31
CA THR A 91 3.25 26.78 -13.89
C THR A 91 4.43 25.89 -13.51
N GLN A 92 5.15 26.28 -12.47
CA GLN A 92 6.21 25.45 -11.90
C GLN A 92 5.64 24.52 -10.84
N THR A 93 6.00 23.26 -10.90
CA THR A 93 5.59 22.21 -9.97
C THR A 93 6.84 21.52 -9.41
N THR A 94 6.85 21.30 -8.11
CA THR A 94 7.94 20.60 -7.41
C THR A 94 7.41 19.33 -6.76
N ILE A 95 8.04 18.21 -7.07
CA ILE A 95 7.84 16.93 -6.41
C ILE A 95 9.04 16.69 -5.48
N SER A 96 8.81 16.38 -4.23
CA SER A 96 9.87 16.14 -3.25
C SER A 96 9.56 15.00 -2.32
N CYS A 97 10.61 14.29 -1.91
CA CYS A 97 10.56 13.35 -0.80
C CYS A 97 11.05 14.03 0.47
N GLU A 98 10.25 13.95 1.48
CA GLU A 98 10.62 14.40 2.82
C GLU A 98 11.11 13.20 3.63
N ASP A 99 12.44 13.07 3.76
CA ASP A 99 13.07 11.95 4.47
C ASP A 99 12.68 11.94 5.97
N THR A 100 12.51 13.13 6.58
CA THR A 100 12.12 13.26 7.99
C THR A 100 10.64 12.96 8.25
N GLY A 101 9.79 13.20 7.26
CA GLY A 101 8.34 13.00 7.36
C GLY A 101 7.83 11.72 6.70
N ASN A 102 8.71 10.96 6.05
CA ASN A 102 8.34 9.76 5.28
C ASN A 102 7.20 10.01 4.29
N LYS A 103 7.27 11.13 3.55
CA LYS A 103 6.19 11.57 2.66
C LYS A 103 6.72 11.91 1.27
N LEU A 104 5.91 11.61 0.28
CA LEU A 104 6.02 12.14 -1.06
C LEU A 104 5.09 13.34 -1.20
N LEU A 105 5.63 14.48 -1.58
CA LEU A 105 4.92 15.74 -1.68
C LEU A 105 4.88 16.21 -3.14
N ILE A 106 3.82 16.90 -3.50
CA ILE A 106 3.70 17.68 -4.73
C ILE A 106 3.24 19.11 -4.36
N ASP A 107 4.07 20.09 -4.67
CA ASP A 107 3.84 21.50 -4.30
C ASP A 107 3.53 21.68 -2.80
N GLY A 108 4.22 20.91 -1.94
CA GLY A 108 4.01 20.92 -0.49
C GLY A 108 2.78 20.15 0.01
N GLN A 109 1.97 19.57 -0.88
CA GLN A 109 0.83 18.74 -0.51
C GLN A 109 1.21 17.27 -0.47
N ILE A 110 0.74 16.55 0.54
CA ILE A 110 1.03 15.12 0.70
C ILE A 110 0.33 14.33 -0.41
N LEU A 111 1.13 13.61 -1.20
CA LEU A 111 0.66 12.70 -2.24
C LEU A 111 0.62 11.26 -1.75
N LEU A 112 1.63 10.86 -0.97
CA LEU A 112 1.76 9.52 -0.41
C LEU A 112 2.47 9.58 0.94
N SER A 113 2.00 8.80 1.91
CA SER A 113 2.63 8.60 3.22
C SER A 113 3.44 7.29 3.24
N ASP A 114 4.21 7.11 4.32
CA ASP A 114 5.01 5.90 4.57
C ASP A 114 6.08 5.65 3.49
N VAL A 115 6.60 6.72 2.90
CA VAL A 115 7.66 6.69 1.88
C VAL A 115 9.02 6.63 2.56
N ALA A 116 9.69 5.48 2.49
CA ALA A 116 11.03 5.30 3.02
C ALA A 116 12.09 6.06 2.20
N SER A 117 11.93 6.10 0.88
CA SER A 117 12.78 6.90 -0.01
C SER A 117 12.14 7.11 -1.37
N CYS A 118 12.48 8.19 -2.03
CA CYS A 118 12.25 8.32 -3.47
C CYS A 118 13.48 8.95 -4.15
N ARG A 119 13.68 8.61 -5.41
CA ARG A 119 14.77 9.13 -6.20
C ARG A 119 14.28 9.43 -7.61
N PHE A 120 14.72 10.59 -8.10
CA PHE A 120 14.42 11.06 -9.45
C PHE A 120 15.71 11.09 -10.27
N THR A 121 15.61 10.57 -11.50
CA THR A 121 16.74 10.51 -12.43
C THR A 121 16.28 10.98 -13.80
N THR A 122 17.10 11.80 -14.48
CA THR A 122 16.87 12.22 -15.85
C THR A 122 18.09 11.92 -16.71
N ASN A 123 17.88 11.68 -18.01
CA ASN A 123 18.96 11.31 -18.94
C ASN A 123 19.63 12.49 -19.65
N GLY A 124 19.45 13.72 -19.19
CA GLY A 124 20.06 14.90 -19.81
C GLY A 124 19.34 16.20 -19.46
N ALA A 125 19.81 17.31 -20.02
CA ALA A 125 19.23 18.63 -19.81
C ALA A 125 17.81 18.76 -20.38
N SER A 126 17.55 18.11 -21.52
CA SER A 126 16.19 17.96 -22.10
C SER A 126 15.83 16.47 -22.04
N PRO A 127 15.30 16.00 -20.92
CA PRO A 127 15.19 14.56 -20.70
C PRO A 127 14.13 13.93 -21.62
N SER A 128 14.50 12.86 -22.31
CA SER A 128 13.57 12.01 -23.05
C SER A 128 12.79 11.05 -22.14
N TYR A 129 13.31 10.79 -20.95
CA TYR A 129 12.61 10.06 -19.89
C TYR A 129 13.02 10.52 -18.49
N ILE A 130 12.11 10.33 -17.56
CA ILE A 130 12.30 10.55 -16.13
C ILE A 130 12.10 9.23 -15.42
N GLY A 131 13.14 8.77 -14.75
CA GLY A 131 13.08 7.61 -13.87
C GLY A 131 12.69 8.04 -12.46
N ILE A 132 11.77 7.30 -11.86
CA ILE A 132 11.35 7.46 -10.47
C ILE A 132 11.47 6.12 -9.78
N VAL A 133 12.21 6.08 -8.68
CA VAL A 133 12.27 4.93 -7.79
C VAL A 133 11.67 5.36 -6.46
N LEU A 134 10.59 4.72 -6.07
CA LEU A 134 9.85 4.99 -4.85
C LEU A 134 9.88 3.74 -3.97
N THR A 135 10.37 3.86 -2.74
CA THR A 135 10.31 2.77 -1.75
C THR A 135 9.35 3.17 -0.65
N GLN A 136 8.36 2.34 -0.41
CA GLN A 136 7.36 2.53 0.64
C GLN A 136 7.59 1.52 1.76
N GLN A 137 7.44 1.96 3.01
CA GLN A 137 7.51 1.12 4.19
C GLN A 137 6.10 0.66 4.55
N LEU A 138 5.82 -0.63 4.43
CA LEU A 138 4.54 -1.24 4.76
C LEU A 138 4.72 -2.19 5.95
N ALA A 139 4.37 -1.75 7.14
CA ALA A 139 4.54 -2.52 8.37
C ALA A 139 5.97 -3.13 8.46
N GLU A 140 6.10 -4.43 8.23
CA GLU A 140 7.37 -5.16 8.34
C GLU A 140 8.12 -5.33 7.00
N ARG A 141 7.56 -4.85 5.88
CA ARG A 141 8.18 -5.02 4.56
C ARG A 141 8.35 -3.69 3.82
N GLN A 142 9.33 -3.66 2.94
CA GLN A 142 9.52 -2.57 1.98
C GLN A 142 9.06 -3.01 0.60
N VAL A 143 8.35 -2.13 -0.10
CA VAL A 143 7.95 -2.32 -1.49
C VAL A 143 8.56 -1.21 -2.31
N THR A 144 9.27 -1.58 -3.39
CA THR A 144 9.89 -0.62 -4.29
C THR A 144 9.13 -0.59 -5.62
N TRP A 145 8.73 0.61 -5.99
CA TRP A 145 8.04 0.93 -7.23
C TRP A 145 9.01 1.64 -8.16
N THR A 146 9.06 1.23 -9.41
CA THR A 146 9.84 1.91 -10.44
C THR A 146 8.93 2.38 -11.54
N LEU A 147 9.00 3.67 -11.85
CA LEU A 147 8.23 4.30 -12.91
C LEU A 147 9.18 5.01 -13.88
N SER A 148 8.94 4.87 -15.17
CA SER A 148 9.60 5.66 -16.20
C SER A 148 8.55 6.43 -16.98
N VAL A 149 8.74 7.74 -17.11
CA VAL A 149 7.81 8.63 -17.79
C VAL A 149 8.55 9.38 -18.89
N ALA A 150 8.00 9.37 -20.10
CA ALA A 150 8.44 10.22 -21.19
C ALA A 150 7.59 11.50 -21.21
N PRO A 151 8.19 12.68 -20.98
CA PRO A 151 7.48 13.95 -21.12
C PRO A 151 7.07 14.16 -22.58
N ARG A 152 5.86 14.69 -22.80
CA ARG A 152 5.34 14.86 -24.16
C ARG A 152 5.71 16.20 -24.78
N ASN A 153 6.04 17.18 -23.95
CA ASN A 153 6.18 18.60 -24.35
C ASN A 153 7.60 19.13 -24.18
N THR A 154 8.58 18.30 -23.84
CA THR A 154 9.98 18.72 -23.84
C THR A 154 10.41 18.95 -25.30
N PRO A 155 11.02 20.11 -25.63
CA PRO A 155 11.60 20.29 -26.95
C PRO A 155 12.66 19.23 -27.18
N LEU A 156 12.60 18.57 -28.33
CA LEU A 156 13.66 17.64 -28.76
C LEU A 156 14.98 18.39 -28.70
N ALA A 157 16.01 17.77 -28.07
CA ALA A 157 17.34 18.31 -28.08
C ALA A 157 17.71 18.57 -29.57
N LYS A 158 17.99 19.82 -29.91
CA LYS A 158 18.60 20.12 -31.19
C LYS A 158 20.03 19.60 -31.16
N ASP A 159 20.32 18.59 -31.97
CA ASP A 159 21.66 18.13 -32.27
C ASP A 159 22.54 19.27 -32.79
#